data_97b0578b72cc2c20dc0d0602327f261e
#
_entry.id   97b0578b72cc2c20dc0d0602327f261e
#
_cell.length_a   1.000
_cell.length_b   1.000
_cell.length_c   1.000
_cell.angle_alpha   90.00
_cell.angle_beta   90.00
_cell.angle_gamma   90.00
#
_symmetry.space_group_name_H-M   'P 1'
#
loop_
_entity.id
_entity.type
_entity.pdbx_description
1 polymer ?
#
loop_
_entity_poly.entity_id
_entity_poly.type
_entity_poly.pdbx_seq_one_letter_code
_entity_poly.pdbx_strand_id
1 'polypeptide(L)'
;MALLHSWGYKTISIELLVKAIQQGAEIPIRPIILTFDDGSETVYTDALPIMQQYGFTGTVYIVYNYIGAGLFMDRDQIRELHAAGWEIGSHSLSHKDLPSRPGKQMDEIDSSRRRLESYLDVPIRSFAYPFGAYDSDSLKFVKFAGYIAAVGLGDISVQSSENIYYLYRQSVTSETTLEAFVQFLPWKP
;
A
#
# COMPACT_ATOMS: atom_id res chain seq x y z
N MET A 1 -4.26 10.11 13.44
CA MET A 1 -4.49 8.82 14.12
C MET A 1 -5.46 8.96 15.31
N ALA A 2 -5.33 9.95 16.19
CA ALA A 2 -6.26 10.15 17.31
C ALA A 2 -7.75 10.16 16.90
N LEU A 3 -8.10 10.89 15.85
CA LEU A 3 -9.46 10.95 15.33
C LEU A 3 -9.96 9.59 14.85
N LEU A 4 -9.20 8.86 14.05
CA LEU A 4 -9.56 7.52 13.59
C LEU A 4 -9.79 6.57 14.77
N HIS A 5 -8.89 6.60 15.75
CA HIS A 5 -9.03 5.81 16.97
C HIS A 5 -10.29 6.17 17.75
N SER A 6 -10.55 7.48 17.97
CA SER A 6 -11.76 7.95 18.72
C SER A 6 -13.07 7.60 18.01
N TRP A 7 -13.05 7.45 16.68
CA TRP A 7 -14.20 7.04 15.88
C TRP A 7 -14.31 5.52 15.71
N GLY A 8 -13.43 4.76 16.36
CA GLY A 8 -13.48 3.29 16.38
C GLY A 8 -13.02 2.62 15.08
N TYR A 9 -12.26 3.32 14.24
CA TYR A 9 -11.65 2.70 13.06
C TYR A 9 -10.63 1.64 13.49
N LYS A 10 -10.50 0.61 12.68
CA LYS A 10 -9.51 -0.46 12.83
C LYS A 10 -8.77 -0.65 11.53
N THR A 11 -7.45 -0.67 11.60
CA THR A 11 -6.65 -0.94 10.39
C THR A 11 -6.72 -2.41 10.01
N ILE A 12 -6.78 -2.65 8.71
CA ILE A 12 -6.68 -3.97 8.10
C ILE A 12 -5.62 -3.95 6.99
N SER A 13 -5.07 -5.11 6.65
CA SER A 13 -4.15 -5.26 5.53
C SER A 13 -4.89 -5.37 4.19
N ILE A 14 -4.18 -5.17 3.08
CA ILE A 14 -4.70 -5.48 1.73
C ILE A 14 -5.02 -6.97 1.63
N GLU A 15 -4.19 -7.82 2.20
CA GLU A 15 -4.43 -9.27 2.18
C GLU A 15 -5.77 -9.63 2.86
N LEU A 16 -6.10 -9.01 4.00
CA LEU A 16 -7.38 -9.23 4.68
C LEU A 16 -8.56 -8.69 3.86
N LEU A 17 -8.41 -7.52 3.23
CA LEU A 17 -9.43 -6.99 2.31
C LEU A 17 -9.70 -7.97 1.16
N VAL A 18 -8.65 -8.50 0.53
CA VAL A 18 -8.79 -9.49 -0.56
C VAL A 18 -9.52 -10.75 -0.08
N LYS A 19 -9.17 -11.26 1.09
CA LYS A 19 -9.87 -12.42 1.70
C LYS A 19 -11.35 -12.10 1.97
N ALA A 20 -11.65 -10.90 2.44
CA ALA A 20 -13.03 -10.49 2.67
C ALA A 20 -13.83 -10.42 1.36
N ILE A 21 -13.27 -9.82 0.30
CA ILE A 21 -13.92 -9.70 -1.01
C ILE A 21 -14.11 -11.07 -1.68
N GLN A 22 -13.11 -11.94 -1.64
CA GLN A 22 -13.11 -13.18 -2.42
C GLN A 22 -13.64 -14.40 -1.66
N GLN A 23 -13.50 -14.41 -0.34
CA GLN A 23 -13.76 -15.58 0.51
C GLN A 23 -14.75 -15.30 1.65
N GLY A 24 -15.23 -14.06 1.78
CA GLY A 24 -16.15 -13.68 2.85
C GLY A 24 -15.50 -13.65 4.24
N ALA A 25 -14.19 -13.40 4.33
CA ALA A 25 -13.52 -13.29 5.61
C ALA A 25 -14.08 -12.11 6.42
N GLU A 26 -14.21 -12.30 7.74
CA GLU A 26 -14.68 -11.25 8.63
C GLU A 26 -13.69 -10.08 8.72
N ILE A 27 -14.21 -8.86 8.67
CA ILE A 27 -13.46 -7.62 8.87
C ILE A 27 -14.12 -6.80 9.99
N PRO A 28 -13.38 -5.90 10.65
CA PRO A 28 -13.96 -5.02 11.67
C PRO A 28 -15.10 -4.15 11.12
N ILE A 29 -15.94 -3.62 11.99
CA ILE A 29 -17.12 -2.80 11.59
C ILE A 29 -16.70 -1.52 10.85
N ARG A 30 -15.60 -0.90 11.22
CA ARG A 30 -15.07 0.35 10.61
C ARG A 30 -13.65 0.09 10.11
N PRO A 31 -13.49 -0.71 9.04
CA PRO A 31 -12.16 -1.04 8.53
C PRO A 31 -11.56 0.16 7.80
N ILE A 32 -10.27 0.33 7.92
CA ILE A 32 -9.48 1.29 7.13
C ILE A 32 -8.14 0.68 6.75
N ILE A 33 -7.67 0.98 5.56
CA ILE A 33 -6.30 0.64 5.14
C ILE A 33 -5.52 1.95 5.05
N LEU A 34 -4.43 2.03 5.76
CA LEU A 34 -3.50 3.16 5.74
C LEU A 34 -2.27 2.75 4.94
N THR A 35 -2.00 3.46 3.85
CA THR A 35 -0.91 3.12 2.94
C THR A 35 0.11 4.24 2.86
N PHE A 36 1.37 3.86 2.66
CA PHE A 36 2.51 4.75 2.54
C PHE A 36 3.33 4.31 1.33
N ASP A 37 3.53 5.19 0.38
CA ASP A 37 4.29 4.88 -0.83
C ASP A 37 5.78 5.24 -0.69
N ASP A 38 6.59 4.81 -1.66
CA ASP A 38 8.01 5.06 -1.87
C ASP A 38 8.97 4.39 -0.88
N GLY A 39 8.58 4.16 0.37
CA GLY A 39 9.46 3.61 1.40
C GLY A 39 10.33 4.67 2.09
N SER A 40 9.82 5.91 2.24
CA SER A 40 10.52 6.98 2.97
C SER A 40 10.88 6.55 4.40
N GLU A 41 12.05 6.96 4.88
CA GLU A 41 12.52 6.72 6.24
C GLU A 41 11.56 7.29 7.31
N THR A 42 10.83 8.36 6.99
CA THR A 42 9.81 8.95 7.88
C THR A 42 8.64 8.02 8.19
N VAL A 43 8.42 6.98 7.37
CA VAL A 43 7.44 5.95 7.71
C VAL A 43 7.89 5.15 8.93
N TYR A 44 9.19 4.87 9.04
CA TYR A 44 9.76 4.17 10.17
C TYR A 44 9.96 5.10 11.38
N THR A 45 10.54 6.28 11.19
CA THR A 45 10.89 7.19 12.30
C THR A 45 9.70 7.90 12.92
N ASP A 46 8.68 8.24 12.12
CA ASP A 46 7.58 9.09 12.54
C ASP A 46 6.23 8.36 12.51
N ALA A 47 5.88 7.69 11.40
CA ALA A 47 4.58 7.06 11.27
C ALA A 47 4.45 5.82 12.16
N LEU A 48 5.44 4.94 12.20
CA LEU A 48 5.40 3.71 13.00
C LEU A 48 5.11 3.98 14.50
N PRO A 49 5.86 4.83 15.22
CA PRO A 49 5.60 5.06 16.65
C PRO A 49 4.23 5.71 16.89
N ILE A 50 3.79 6.63 16.02
CA ILE A 50 2.47 7.23 16.14
C ILE A 50 1.37 6.18 15.93
N MET A 51 1.51 5.32 14.92
CA MET A 51 0.52 4.29 14.63
C MET A 51 0.44 3.23 15.73
N GLN A 52 1.60 2.82 16.27
CA GLN A 52 1.67 1.89 17.40
C GLN A 52 0.95 2.42 18.65
N GLN A 53 1.05 3.73 18.94
CA GLN A 53 0.36 4.36 20.06
C GLN A 53 -1.17 4.16 20.01
N TYR A 54 -1.74 4.05 18.81
CA TYR A 54 -3.19 3.85 18.62
C TYR A 54 -3.56 2.41 18.24
N GLY A 55 -2.60 1.49 18.25
CA GLY A 55 -2.82 0.09 17.86
C GLY A 55 -3.13 -0.07 16.38
N PHE A 56 -2.60 0.82 15.54
CA PHE A 56 -2.76 0.78 14.09
C PHE A 56 -1.52 0.19 13.42
N THR A 57 -1.74 -0.49 12.30
CA THR A 57 -0.72 -0.92 11.36
C THR A 57 -1.00 -0.32 9.98
N GLY A 58 -0.01 -0.33 9.10
CA GLY A 58 -0.15 0.17 7.72
C GLY A 58 0.33 -0.83 6.70
N THR A 59 0.19 -0.45 5.43
CA THR A 59 0.85 -1.08 4.30
C THR A 59 1.86 -0.10 3.72
N VAL A 60 3.13 -0.48 3.62
CA VAL A 60 4.15 0.35 2.96
C VAL A 60 4.54 -0.25 1.62
N TYR A 61 4.52 0.55 0.57
CA TYR A 61 4.90 0.17 -0.78
C TYR A 61 6.31 0.64 -1.08
N ILE A 62 7.21 -0.32 -1.31
CA ILE A 62 8.65 -0.09 -1.42
C ILE A 62 9.07 -0.03 -2.89
N VAL A 63 9.78 1.03 -3.26
CA VAL A 63 10.55 1.08 -4.51
C VAL A 63 11.87 0.36 -4.28
N TYR A 64 12.09 -0.76 -4.98
CA TYR A 64 13.25 -1.61 -4.70
C TYR A 64 14.59 -0.85 -4.76
N ASN A 65 14.78 -0.02 -5.80
CA ASN A 65 16.04 0.70 -6.01
C ASN A 65 16.27 1.86 -5.01
N TYR A 66 15.28 2.19 -4.19
CA TYR A 66 15.42 3.25 -3.18
C TYR A 66 15.91 2.72 -1.84
N ILE A 67 15.87 1.41 -1.61
CA ILE A 67 16.21 0.80 -0.32
C ILE A 67 17.64 1.21 0.09
N GLY A 68 17.76 1.85 1.26
CA GLY A 68 19.02 2.32 1.83
C GLY A 68 19.63 3.53 1.13
N ALA A 69 18.91 4.17 0.21
CA ALA A 69 19.38 5.35 -0.51
C ALA A 69 18.82 6.64 0.10
N GLY A 70 19.70 7.54 0.52
CA GLY A 70 19.29 8.87 0.98
C GLY A 70 18.30 8.85 2.16
N LEU A 71 17.05 9.29 1.90
CA LEU A 71 15.99 9.41 2.91
C LEU A 71 15.00 8.23 2.88
N PHE A 72 15.40 7.10 2.31
CA PHE A 72 14.58 5.90 2.24
C PHE A 72 15.05 4.86 3.25
N MET A 73 14.08 4.07 3.73
CA MET A 73 14.34 3.00 4.69
C MET A 73 15.37 2.01 4.16
N ASP A 74 16.21 1.53 5.06
CA ASP A 74 17.09 0.41 4.79
C ASP A 74 16.35 -0.94 4.98
N ARG A 75 17.09 -2.04 4.76
CA ARG A 75 16.55 -3.40 4.88
C ARG A 75 16.02 -3.70 6.28
N ASP A 76 16.76 -3.32 7.29
CA ASP A 76 16.45 -3.70 8.67
C ASP A 76 15.23 -2.92 9.17
N GLN A 77 15.12 -1.64 8.86
CA GLN A 77 13.94 -0.81 9.12
C GLN A 77 12.67 -1.38 8.46
N ILE A 78 12.74 -1.84 7.20
CA ILE A 78 11.59 -2.46 6.52
C ILE A 78 11.20 -3.78 7.19
N ARG A 79 12.18 -4.59 7.60
CA ARG A 79 11.92 -5.85 8.32
C ARG A 79 11.31 -5.62 9.70
N GLU A 80 11.74 -4.59 10.40
CA GLU A 80 11.15 -4.19 11.69
C GLU A 80 9.71 -3.72 11.54
N LEU A 81 9.37 -2.96 10.48
CA LEU A 81 7.98 -2.65 10.14
C LEU A 81 7.14 -3.92 9.95
N HIS A 82 7.67 -4.88 9.17
CA HIS A 82 6.97 -6.15 8.97
C HIS A 82 6.80 -6.92 10.27
N ALA A 83 7.83 -7.00 11.11
CA ALA A 83 7.76 -7.62 12.43
C ALA A 83 6.77 -6.93 13.38
N ALA A 84 6.55 -5.62 13.20
CA ALA A 84 5.52 -4.84 13.90
C ALA A 84 4.09 -5.02 13.32
N GLY A 85 3.91 -5.94 12.36
CA GLY A 85 2.61 -6.30 11.78
C GLY A 85 2.19 -5.46 10.57
N TRP A 86 3.11 -4.68 9.99
CA TRP A 86 2.82 -3.95 8.76
C TRP A 86 2.91 -4.88 7.54
N GLU A 87 2.08 -4.63 6.55
CA GLU A 87 2.19 -5.27 5.24
C GLU A 87 3.23 -4.54 4.40
N ILE A 88 4.11 -5.31 3.74
CA ILE A 88 5.08 -4.78 2.78
C ILE A 88 4.59 -5.10 1.38
N GLY A 89 4.41 -4.08 0.56
CA GLY A 89 4.04 -4.17 -0.85
C GLY A 89 5.15 -3.65 -1.77
N SER A 90 4.97 -3.85 -3.06
CA SER A 90 5.89 -3.34 -4.08
C SER A 90 5.40 -2.05 -4.72
N HIS A 91 6.29 -1.09 -4.92
CA HIS A 91 6.06 0.14 -5.68
C HIS A 91 6.97 0.23 -6.92
N SER A 92 7.05 -0.87 -7.66
CA SER A 92 7.92 -1.10 -8.80
C SER A 92 9.42 -1.19 -8.46
N LEU A 93 10.21 -1.45 -9.50
CA LEU A 93 11.67 -1.54 -9.38
C LEU A 93 12.31 -0.15 -9.22
N SER A 94 11.88 0.84 -10.01
CA SER A 94 12.56 2.13 -10.16
C SER A 94 11.64 3.35 -10.17
N HIS A 95 10.37 3.21 -9.76
CA HIS A 95 9.37 4.28 -9.68
C HIS A 95 9.17 5.01 -11.02
N LYS A 96 8.95 4.26 -12.10
CA LYS A 96 8.68 4.82 -13.43
C LYS A 96 7.18 4.78 -13.75
N ASP A 97 6.73 5.76 -14.51
CA ASP A 97 5.41 5.73 -15.13
C ASP A 97 5.34 4.53 -16.09
N LEU A 98 4.56 3.52 -15.70
CA LEU A 98 4.51 2.24 -16.41
C LEU A 98 3.98 2.37 -17.84
N PRO A 99 2.85 3.07 -18.10
CA PRO A 99 2.36 3.30 -19.46
C PRO A 99 3.36 3.95 -20.40
N SER A 100 4.22 4.82 -19.89
CA SER A 100 5.26 5.49 -20.70
C SER A 100 6.41 4.58 -21.10
N ARG A 101 6.42 3.31 -20.63
CA ARG A 101 7.51 2.38 -20.82
C ARG A 101 7.07 1.03 -21.39
N PRO A 102 6.45 1.01 -22.58
CA PRO A 102 6.04 -0.23 -23.22
C PRO A 102 7.25 -1.17 -23.37
N GLY A 103 7.06 -2.45 -23.04
CA GLY A 103 8.12 -3.47 -23.09
C GLY A 103 9.07 -3.50 -21.86
N LYS A 104 8.91 -2.59 -20.87
CA LYS A 104 9.64 -2.61 -19.60
C LYS A 104 8.74 -2.80 -18.37
N GLN A 105 7.43 -2.73 -18.55
CA GLN A 105 6.47 -2.82 -17.45
C GLN A 105 6.59 -4.13 -16.69
N MET A 106 6.72 -5.25 -17.40
CA MET A 106 6.87 -6.58 -16.79
C MET A 106 8.11 -6.65 -15.90
N ASP A 107 9.23 -6.07 -16.33
CA ASP A 107 10.46 -6.03 -15.53
C ASP A 107 10.28 -5.16 -14.27
N GLU A 108 9.67 -3.98 -14.40
CA GLU A 108 9.36 -3.10 -13.26
C GLU A 108 8.44 -3.77 -12.22
N ILE A 109 7.47 -4.59 -12.67
CA ILE A 109 6.46 -5.21 -11.82
C ILE A 109 6.96 -6.53 -11.22
N ASP A 110 7.39 -7.47 -12.03
CA ASP A 110 7.74 -8.83 -11.61
C ASP A 110 9.12 -8.88 -10.94
N SER A 111 10.12 -8.18 -11.51
CA SER A 111 11.44 -8.16 -10.89
C SER A 111 11.45 -7.45 -9.55
N SER A 112 10.62 -6.39 -9.35
CA SER A 112 10.51 -5.74 -8.05
C SER A 112 9.99 -6.69 -6.99
N ARG A 113 8.93 -7.47 -7.28
CA ARG A 113 8.39 -8.47 -6.36
C ARG A 113 9.46 -9.48 -5.95
N ARG A 114 10.03 -10.16 -6.93
CA ARG A 114 11.01 -11.24 -6.66
C ARG A 114 12.24 -10.74 -5.92
N ARG A 115 12.73 -9.55 -6.25
CA ARG A 115 13.89 -8.96 -5.57
C ARG A 115 13.54 -8.54 -4.14
N LEU A 116 12.37 -7.93 -3.90
CA LEU A 116 11.92 -7.59 -2.56
C LEU A 116 11.75 -8.84 -1.69
N GLU A 117 11.05 -9.87 -2.18
CA GLU A 117 10.88 -11.14 -1.47
C GLU A 117 12.23 -11.78 -1.10
N SER A 118 13.15 -11.87 -2.07
CA SER A 118 14.48 -12.43 -1.84
C SER A 118 15.35 -11.60 -0.90
N TYR A 119 15.26 -10.26 -0.99
CA TYR A 119 16.11 -9.36 -0.21
C TYR A 119 15.62 -9.18 1.23
N LEU A 120 14.30 -9.08 1.41
CA LEU A 120 13.69 -8.81 2.71
C LEU A 120 13.35 -10.11 3.48
N ASP A 121 13.19 -11.24 2.79
CA ASP A 121 12.68 -12.49 3.33
C ASP A 121 11.26 -12.33 3.92
N VAL A 122 10.41 -11.58 3.21
CA VAL A 122 9.00 -11.35 3.55
C VAL A 122 8.14 -11.51 2.30
N PRO A 123 6.86 -11.96 2.43
CA PRO A 123 5.98 -12.09 1.28
C PRO A 123 5.55 -10.72 0.75
N ILE A 124 5.64 -10.53 -0.56
CA ILE A 124 5.19 -9.32 -1.26
C ILE A 124 3.94 -9.65 -2.08
N ARG A 125 2.77 -9.30 -1.55
CA ARG A 125 1.49 -9.75 -2.09
C ARG A 125 0.72 -8.68 -2.86
N SER A 126 0.98 -7.40 -2.58
CA SER A 126 0.29 -6.27 -3.20
C SER A 126 1.25 -5.33 -3.93
N PHE A 127 0.72 -4.61 -4.91
CA PHE A 127 1.45 -3.67 -5.76
C PHE A 127 0.79 -2.30 -5.72
N ALA A 128 1.56 -1.21 -5.67
CA ALA A 128 1.06 0.14 -5.90
C ALA A 128 1.61 0.67 -7.24
N TYR A 129 0.70 1.18 -8.09
CA TYR A 129 1.12 1.78 -9.37
C TYR A 129 1.79 3.13 -9.11
N PRO A 130 3.06 3.34 -9.57
CA PRO A 130 3.68 4.65 -9.52
C PRO A 130 2.78 5.72 -10.16
N PHE A 131 2.57 6.83 -9.46
CA PHE A 131 1.67 7.92 -9.86
C PHE A 131 0.19 7.53 -10.03
N GLY A 132 -0.20 6.32 -9.63
CA GLY A 132 -1.50 5.72 -9.95
C GLY A 132 -1.67 5.41 -11.44
N ALA A 133 -0.62 5.52 -12.24
CA ALA A 133 -0.67 5.35 -13.69
C ALA A 133 -0.66 3.87 -14.09
N TYR A 134 -1.62 3.47 -14.91
CA TYR A 134 -1.76 2.11 -15.41
C TYR A 134 -2.34 2.07 -16.83
N ASP A 135 -2.16 0.95 -17.47
CA ASP A 135 -2.79 0.58 -18.73
C ASP A 135 -3.20 -0.91 -18.71
N SER A 136 -3.75 -1.39 -19.82
CA SER A 136 -4.19 -2.79 -19.91
C SER A 136 -3.06 -3.79 -19.74
N ASP A 137 -1.83 -3.43 -20.07
CA ASP A 137 -0.69 -4.33 -19.99
C ASP A 137 -0.12 -4.37 -18.57
N SER A 138 -0.01 -3.23 -17.89
CA SER A 138 0.38 -3.20 -16.49
C SER A 138 -0.59 -3.99 -15.58
N LEU A 139 -1.92 -3.89 -15.83
CA LEU A 139 -2.92 -4.71 -15.12
C LEU A 139 -2.67 -6.22 -15.34
N LYS A 140 -2.43 -6.64 -16.59
CA LYS A 140 -2.11 -8.05 -16.91
C LYS A 140 -0.82 -8.50 -16.25
N PHE A 141 0.22 -7.66 -16.26
CA PHE A 141 1.51 -8.02 -15.69
C PHE A 141 1.48 -8.12 -14.16
N VAL A 142 0.74 -7.26 -13.48
CA VAL A 142 0.52 -7.37 -12.03
C VAL A 142 -0.14 -8.72 -11.68
N LYS A 143 -1.17 -9.10 -12.43
CA LYS A 143 -1.83 -10.40 -12.26
C LYS A 143 -0.88 -11.57 -12.58
N PHE A 144 -0.14 -11.48 -13.70
CA PHE A 144 0.79 -12.51 -14.13
C PHE A 144 1.97 -12.70 -13.15
N ALA A 145 2.49 -11.61 -12.60
CA ALA A 145 3.52 -11.63 -11.57
C ALA A 145 3.04 -12.26 -10.25
N GLY A 146 1.73 -12.55 -10.10
CA GLY A 146 1.16 -13.25 -8.96
C GLY A 146 0.89 -12.36 -7.75
N TYR A 147 0.74 -11.06 -7.93
CA TYR A 147 0.15 -10.21 -6.90
C TYR A 147 -1.32 -10.56 -6.69
N ILE A 148 -1.79 -10.49 -5.45
CA ILE A 148 -3.20 -10.77 -5.12
C ILE A 148 -4.09 -9.55 -5.31
N ALA A 149 -3.51 -8.36 -5.25
CA ALA A 149 -4.20 -7.09 -5.47
C ALA A 149 -3.21 -6.01 -5.89
N ALA A 150 -3.73 -4.93 -6.47
CA ALA A 150 -2.94 -3.70 -6.66
C ALA A 150 -3.78 -2.46 -6.33
N VAL A 151 -3.10 -1.38 -5.98
CA VAL A 151 -3.71 -0.12 -5.57
C VAL A 151 -3.28 1.01 -6.50
N GLY A 152 -4.22 1.89 -6.80
CA GLY A 152 -4.00 3.11 -7.56
C GLY A 152 -4.47 4.34 -6.79
N LEU A 153 -4.82 5.40 -7.51
CA LEU A 153 -5.38 6.63 -6.96
C LEU A 153 -6.82 6.82 -7.43
N GLY A 154 -7.64 7.48 -6.65
CA GLY A 154 -9.03 7.80 -6.99
C GLY A 154 -9.90 7.97 -5.76
N ASP A 155 -11.13 8.42 -5.99
CA ASP A 155 -12.10 8.77 -4.95
C ASP A 155 -13.24 7.74 -4.78
N ILE A 156 -13.14 6.60 -5.46
CA ILE A 156 -14.14 5.54 -5.35
C ILE A 156 -13.93 4.77 -4.04
N SER A 157 -14.92 4.80 -3.17
CA SER A 157 -14.87 4.11 -1.87
C SER A 157 -15.28 2.63 -1.94
N VAL A 158 -15.94 2.21 -3.01
CA VAL A 158 -16.39 0.82 -3.17
C VAL A 158 -15.29 -0.03 -3.81
N GLN A 159 -14.83 -1.02 -3.08
CA GLN A 159 -13.85 -2.00 -3.54
C GLN A 159 -14.54 -3.34 -3.78
N SER A 160 -14.18 -4.02 -4.86
CA SER A 160 -14.80 -5.28 -5.27
C SER A 160 -13.81 -6.21 -5.97
N SER A 161 -14.26 -7.42 -6.31
CA SER A 161 -13.46 -8.34 -7.13
C SER A 161 -13.16 -7.81 -8.54
N GLU A 162 -13.98 -6.88 -9.05
CA GLU A 162 -13.80 -6.31 -10.38
C GLU A 162 -12.62 -5.34 -10.45
N ASN A 163 -12.38 -4.60 -9.37
CA ASN A 163 -11.28 -3.64 -9.31
C ASN A 163 -10.10 -4.09 -8.42
N ILE A 164 -10.00 -5.38 -8.12
CA ILE A 164 -8.99 -5.91 -7.19
C ILE A 164 -7.53 -5.63 -7.63
N TYR A 165 -7.29 -5.47 -8.92
CA TYR A 165 -5.99 -5.08 -9.46
C TYR A 165 -5.85 -3.58 -9.71
N TYR A 166 -6.82 -2.78 -9.25
CA TYR A 166 -6.75 -1.32 -9.17
C TYR A 166 -7.71 -0.82 -8.07
N LEU A 167 -7.40 -1.14 -6.83
CA LEU A 167 -8.14 -0.63 -5.68
C LEU A 167 -7.88 0.87 -5.54
N TYR A 168 -8.94 1.64 -5.40
CA TYR A 168 -8.86 3.09 -5.34
C TYR A 168 -8.42 3.56 -3.94
N ARG A 169 -7.56 4.57 -3.91
CA ARG A 169 -7.08 5.20 -2.66
C ARG A 169 -7.26 6.69 -2.70
N GLN A 170 -7.72 7.27 -1.60
CA GLN A 170 -7.69 8.71 -1.38
C GLN A 170 -6.26 9.15 -1.05
N SER A 171 -5.76 10.14 -1.80
CA SER A 171 -4.46 10.74 -1.53
C SER A 171 -4.57 11.73 -0.38
N VAL A 172 -3.70 11.57 0.62
CA VAL A 172 -3.55 12.48 1.75
C VAL A 172 -2.17 13.12 1.67
N THR A 173 -2.13 14.45 1.61
CA THR A 173 -0.89 15.23 1.48
C THR A 173 -0.71 16.16 2.66
N SER A 174 0.43 16.85 2.75
CA SER A 174 0.68 17.89 3.75
C SER A 174 -0.31 19.06 3.71
N GLU A 175 -0.99 19.24 2.57
CA GLU A 175 -2.02 20.30 2.38
C GLU A 175 -3.43 19.83 2.77
N THR A 176 -3.61 18.52 3.02
CA THR A 176 -4.91 17.98 3.41
C THR A 176 -5.26 18.41 4.82
N THR A 177 -6.24 19.31 4.95
CA THR A 177 -6.71 19.74 6.27
C THR A 177 -7.48 18.61 6.97
N LEU A 178 -7.64 18.71 8.29
CA LEU A 178 -8.41 17.72 9.05
C LEU A 178 -9.88 17.66 8.58
N GLU A 179 -10.47 18.81 8.23
CA GLU A 179 -11.83 18.90 7.69
C GLU A 179 -11.94 18.17 6.34
N ALA A 180 -10.97 18.35 5.46
CA ALA A 180 -10.91 17.64 4.18
C ALA A 180 -10.73 16.14 4.39
N PHE A 181 -9.81 15.74 5.28
CA PHE A 181 -9.60 14.32 5.61
C PHE A 181 -10.88 13.65 6.14
N VAL A 182 -11.65 14.35 6.98
CA VAL A 182 -12.94 13.85 7.51
C VAL A 182 -13.95 13.55 6.38
N GLN A 183 -13.89 14.27 5.25
CA GLN A 183 -14.80 14.00 4.12
C GLN A 183 -14.49 12.67 3.42
N PHE A 184 -13.28 12.19 3.50
CA PHE A 184 -12.91 10.87 2.94
C PHE A 184 -13.45 9.70 3.77
N LEU A 185 -13.81 9.94 5.05
CA LEU A 185 -14.21 8.89 5.96
C LEU A 185 -15.70 8.55 5.84
N PRO A 186 -16.04 7.28 5.52
CA PRO A 186 -17.44 6.86 5.32
C PRO A 186 -18.22 6.74 6.64
N TRP A 187 -17.54 6.45 7.75
CA TRP A 187 -18.18 6.28 9.06
C TRP A 187 -17.82 7.43 9.99
N LYS A 188 -18.78 8.31 10.22
CA LYS A 188 -18.69 9.42 11.17
C LYS A 188 -19.41 9.05 12.47
N PRO A 189 -19.10 9.70 13.61
CA PRO A 189 -19.84 9.49 14.88
C PRO A 189 -21.32 9.78 14.74
#